data_9e299f23f3424d8fcaf05091241664a5
#
_entry.id   9e299f23f3424d8fcaf05091241664a5
#
_cell.length_a   1.000
_cell.length_b   1.000
_cell.length_c   1.000
_cell.angle_alpha   90.00
_cell.angle_beta   90.00
_cell.angle_gamma   90.00
#
_symmetry.space_group_name_H-M   'P 1'
#
loop_
_entity.id
_entity.type
_entity.pdbx_description
1 polymer ?
#
loop_
_entity_poly.entity_id
_entity_poly.type
_entity_poly.pdbx_seq_one_letter_code
_entity_poly.pdbx_strand_id
1 'polypeptide(L)'
;MPTPQLLTDVISLLLSLAPSAALVSLVLAGVNLRQEGGTTFAVGGRFTKWMFWAVVFLTLQPLLTWFSSFGINVSLPGGGISTPWLASIRSDVASFVTNFVVGRIVPTLAAFFVLRAILDTASGEHPLPSIIAAIFLLATQTTFNLIQNYNTQTQYATADVLDSLWNHFAGTIMPIAAVLALVGAILNFATRKPFMRLVAVALALLCVSGVWKLVLSMMS
;
A
#
# COMPACT_ATOMS: atom_id res chain seq x y z
N MET A 1 37.38 0.58 -17.81
CA MET A 1 36.90 -0.60 -18.59
C MET A 1 35.39 -0.44 -18.76
N PRO A 2 34.83 -0.55 -19.96
CA PRO A 2 33.39 -0.50 -20.13
C PRO A 2 32.76 -1.68 -19.38
N THR A 3 31.74 -1.41 -18.56
CA THR A 3 30.97 -2.45 -17.89
C THR A 3 30.35 -3.38 -18.96
N PRO A 4 30.41 -4.71 -18.81
CA PRO A 4 29.79 -5.62 -19.75
C PRO A 4 28.30 -5.23 -19.93
N GLN A 5 27.86 -5.10 -21.17
CA GLN A 5 26.51 -4.64 -21.51
C GLN A 5 25.41 -5.48 -20.83
N LEU A 6 25.66 -6.77 -20.69
CA LEU A 6 24.77 -7.69 -20.00
C LEU A 6 24.61 -7.35 -18.50
N LEU A 7 25.68 -6.91 -17.82
CA LEU A 7 25.60 -6.48 -16.42
C LEU A 7 24.73 -5.21 -16.28
N THR A 8 24.92 -4.27 -17.20
CA THR A 8 24.12 -3.05 -17.26
C THR A 8 22.64 -3.34 -17.49
N ASP A 9 22.34 -4.26 -18.41
CA ASP A 9 20.97 -4.68 -18.70
C ASP A 9 20.31 -5.40 -17.50
N VAL A 10 21.07 -6.25 -16.78
CA VAL A 10 20.56 -6.92 -15.57
C VAL A 10 20.27 -5.92 -14.46
N ILE A 11 21.14 -4.92 -14.25
CA ILE A 11 20.88 -3.86 -13.26
C ILE A 11 19.65 -3.05 -13.66
N SER A 12 19.50 -2.70 -14.94
CA SER A 12 18.31 -1.99 -15.47
C SER A 12 17.04 -2.82 -15.27
N LEU A 13 17.12 -4.15 -15.47
CA LEU A 13 16.01 -5.05 -15.21
C LEU A 13 15.62 -5.04 -13.73
N LEU A 14 16.57 -5.21 -12.81
CA LEU A 14 16.30 -5.21 -11.37
C LEU A 14 15.65 -3.88 -10.91
N LEU A 15 16.18 -2.74 -11.39
CA LEU A 15 15.61 -1.42 -11.09
C LEU A 15 14.19 -1.28 -11.64
N SER A 16 13.94 -1.79 -12.85
CA SER A 16 12.62 -1.71 -13.47
C SER A 16 11.59 -2.66 -12.83
N LEU A 17 12.02 -3.70 -12.12
CA LEU A 17 11.16 -4.61 -11.36
C LEU A 17 10.89 -4.12 -9.93
N ALA A 18 11.61 -3.12 -9.45
CA ALA A 18 11.43 -2.59 -8.09
C ALA A 18 9.98 -2.16 -7.79
N PRO A 19 9.23 -1.48 -8.68
CA PRO A 19 7.83 -1.16 -8.44
C PRO A 19 6.94 -2.41 -8.27
N SER A 20 7.17 -3.44 -9.07
CA SER A 20 6.44 -4.71 -8.95
C SER A 20 6.75 -5.41 -7.62
N ALA A 21 8.02 -5.39 -7.18
CA ALA A 21 8.43 -5.92 -5.89
C ALA A 21 7.81 -5.14 -4.73
N ALA A 22 7.68 -3.81 -4.86
CA ALA A 22 7.00 -2.97 -3.89
C ALA A 22 5.51 -3.35 -3.74
N LEU A 23 4.80 -3.56 -4.87
CA LEU A 23 3.40 -4.01 -4.85
C LEU A 23 3.23 -5.35 -4.12
N VAL A 24 4.07 -6.33 -4.45
CA VAL A 24 4.04 -7.63 -3.77
C VAL A 24 4.32 -7.47 -2.28
N SER A 25 5.27 -6.63 -1.90
CA SER A 25 5.58 -6.34 -0.50
C SER A 25 4.40 -5.68 0.23
N LEU A 26 3.67 -4.76 -0.41
CA LEU A 26 2.45 -4.17 0.15
C LEU A 26 1.35 -5.21 0.34
N VAL A 27 1.14 -6.10 -0.62
CA VAL A 27 0.16 -7.18 -0.48
C VAL A 27 0.51 -8.09 0.69
N LEU A 28 1.79 -8.48 0.81
CA LEU A 28 2.27 -9.31 1.93
C LEU A 28 2.15 -8.56 3.27
N ALA A 29 2.38 -7.25 3.31
CA ALA A 29 2.13 -6.44 4.49
C ALA A 29 0.65 -6.52 4.90
N GLY A 30 -0.28 -6.32 3.96
CA GLY A 30 -1.72 -6.40 4.22
C GLY A 30 -2.17 -7.75 4.77
N VAL A 31 -1.67 -8.85 4.23
CA VAL A 31 -1.96 -10.20 4.73
C VAL A 31 -1.41 -10.40 6.15
N ASN A 32 -0.17 -9.96 6.41
CA ASN A 32 0.45 -10.09 7.73
C ASN A 32 -0.17 -9.17 8.78
N LEU A 33 -0.74 -8.03 8.38
CA LEU A 33 -1.42 -7.10 9.28
C LEU A 33 -2.52 -7.77 10.08
N ARG A 34 -3.29 -8.66 9.47
CA ARG A 34 -4.31 -9.45 10.16
C ARG A 34 -3.69 -10.42 11.17
N GLN A 35 -2.59 -11.08 10.82
CA GLN A 35 -1.94 -12.07 11.69
C GLN A 35 -1.38 -11.44 12.95
N GLU A 36 -1.01 -10.18 12.91
CA GLU A 36 -0.47 -9.42 14.05
C GLU A 36 -1.56 -8.72 14.90
N GLY A 37 -2.83 -9.01 14.67
CA GLY A 37 -3.94 -8.46 15.44
C GLY A 37 -4.41 -7.08 15.02
N GLY A 38 -3.92 -6.53 13.91
CA GLY A 38 -4.43 -5.34 13.20
C GLY A 38 -4.28 -3.99 13.91
N THR A 39 -4.06 -3.97 15.21
CA THR A 39 -4.04 -2.73 16.00
C THR A 39 -2.69 -2.43 16.66
N THR A 40 -1.79 -3.38 16.71
CA THR A 40 -0.44 -3.21 17.28
C THR A 40 0.60 -3.24 16.16
N PHE A 41 1.06 -2.09 15.77
CA PHE A 41 2.24 -1.96 14.91
C PHE A 41 3.49 -2.25 15.74
N ALA A 42 3.79 -3.52 15.97
CA ALA A 42 5.01 -3.90 16.65
C ALA A 42 6.21 -3.54 15.77
N VAL A 43 7.10 -2.70 16.30
CA VAL A 43 8.38 -2.41 15.64
C VAL A 43 9.16 -3.72 15.55
N GLY A 44 9.43 -4.18 14.30
CA GLY A 44 10.03 -5.49 14.03
C GLY A 44 9.04 -6.61 13.70
N GLY A 45 7.74 -6.35 13.70
CA GLY A 45 6.70 -7.28 13.25
C GLY A 45 6.79 -7.58 11.74
N ARG A 46 6.08 -8.62 11.31
CA ARG A 46 6.06 -9.03 9.90
C ARG A 46 5.47 -7.96 8.99
N PHE A 47 4.41 -7.27 9.45
CA PHE A 47 3.81 -6.14 8.74
C PHE A 47 4.84 -5.03 8.52
N THR A 48 5.49 -4.56 9.60
CA THR A 48 6.48 -3.47 9.54
C THR A 48 7.66 -3.84 8.64
N LYS A 49 8.11 -5.10 8.66
CA LYS A 49 9.17 -5.60 7.78
C LYS A 49 8.78 -5.49 6.30
N TRP A 50 7.58 -5.93 5.92
CA TRP A 50 7.13 -5.86 4.54
C TRP A 50 6.83 -4.43 4.09
N MET A 51 6.32 -3.58 4.98
CA MET A 51 6.15 -2.14 4.72
C MET A 51 7.50 -1.46 4.48
N PHE A 52 8.50 -1.77 5.30
CA PHE A 52 9.86 -1.25 5.10
C PHE A 52 10.41 -1.62 3.72
N TRP A 53 10.30 -2.88 3.32
CA TRP A 53 10.75 -3.31 2.00
C TRP A 53 9.95 -2.67 0.86
N ALA A 54 8.64 -2.48 1.03
CA ALA A 54 7.83 -1.77 0.04
C ALA A 54 8.33 -0.33 -0.16
N VAL A 55 8.61 0.39 0.93
CA VAL A 55 9.16 1.75 0.88
C VAL A 55 10.55 1.75 0.23
N VAL A 56 11.44 0.82 0.61
CA VAL A 56 12.78 0.70 0.01
C VAL A 56 12.69 0.50 -1.51
N PHE A 57 11.84 -0.41 -1.97
CA PHE A 57 11.67 -0.65 -3.41
C PHE A 57 11.07 0.54 -4.15
N LEU A 58 10.12 1.27 -3.54
CA LEU A 58 9.54 2.49 -4.14
C LEU A 58 10.54 3.64 -4.21
N THR A 59 11.39 3.77 -3.20
CA THR A 59 12.37 4.86 -3.11
C THR A 59 13.74 4.49 -3.68
N LEU A 60 13.90 3.31 -4.26
CA LEU A 60 15.20 2.82 -4.72
C LEU A 60 15.84 3.75 -5.77
N GLN A 61 15.09 4.19 -6.78
CA GLN A 61 15.60 5.11 -7.80
C GLN A 61 15.95 6.51 -7.23
N PRO A 62 15.05 7.20 -6.51
CA PRO A 62 15.38 8.46 -5.85
C PRO A 62 16.57 8.34 -4.89
N LEU A 63 16.66 7.25 -4.14
CA LEU A 63 17.73 7.00 -3.19
C LEU A 63 19.08 6.86 -3.91
N LEU A 64 19.15 6.14 -5.02
CA LEU A 64 20.35 5.99 -5.82
C LEU A 64 20.78 7.32 -6.44
N THR A 65 19.84 8.12 -6.92
CA THR A 65 20.11 9.48 -7.42
C THR A 65 20.63 10.40 -6.31
N TRP A 66 20.05 10.28 -5.12
CA TRP A 66 20.52 11.04 -3.95
C TRP A 66 21.94 10.63 -3.53
N PHE A 67 22.28 9.35 -3.51
CA PHE A 67 23.67 8.89 -3.26
C PHE A 67 24.66 9.43 -4.30
N SER A 68 24.26 9.55 -5.55
CA SER A 68 25.13 10.12 -6.60
C SER A 68 25.46 11.59 -6.33
N SER A 69 24.57 12.34 -5.67
CA SER A 69 24.83 13.74 -5.29
C SER A 69 25.91 13.89 -4.20
N PHE A 70 26.20 12.85 -3.43
CA PHE A 70 27.29 12.79 -2.45
C PHE A 70 28.64 12.34 -3.04
N GLY A 71 28.75 12.27 -4.37
CA GLY A 71 29.99 11.85 -5.05
C GLY A 71 30.20 10.34 -5.11
N ILE A 72 29.23 9.55 -4.64
CA ILE A 72 29.17 8.11 -4.85
C ILE A 72 28.57 7.89 -6.23
N ASN A 73 29.42 7.92 -7.27
CA ASN A 73 29.00 7.69 -8.66
C ASN A 73 28.52 6.24 -8.83
N VAL A 74 27.28 5.97 -8.46
CA VAL A 74 26.58 4.79 -8.93
C VAL A 74 26.15 5.10 -10.35
N SER A 75 26.92 4.68 -11.34
CA SER A 75 26.55 4.78 -12.75
C SER A 75 25.26 3.98 -12.95
N LEU A 76 24.13 4.67 -12.77
CA LEU A 76 22.83 4.08 -13.13
C LEU A 76 22.82 3.95 -14.65
N PRO A 77 22.54 2.77 -15.20
CA PRO A 77 22.39 2.60 -16.62
C PRO A 77 21.22 3.50 -17.09
N GLY A 78 21.56 4.62 -17.74
CA GLY A 78 20.58 5.58 -18.28
C GLY A 78 19.90 5.10 -19.57
N GLY A 79 20.21 3.90 -20.03
CA GLY A 79 19.62 3.26 -21.20
C GLY A 79 18.57 2.22 -20.81
N GLY A 80 17.54 2.07 -21.65
CA GLY A 80 16.60 0.94 -21.51
C GLY A 80 17.31 -0.41 -21.67
N ILE A 81 16.60 -1.48 -21.35
CA ILE A 81 17.10 -2.86 -21.52
C ILE A 81 17.27 -3.10 -23.02
N SER A 82 18.51 -3.26 -23.45
CA SER A 82 18.84 -3.50 -24.88
C SER A 82 18.62 -4.96 -25.30
N THR A 83 18.66 -5.89 -24.33
CA THR A 83 18.49 -7.31 -24.59
C THR A 83 17.02 -7.70 -24.65
N PRO A 84 16.48 -8.16 -25.83
CA PRO A 84 15.05 -8.37 -26.03
C PRO A 84 14.40 -9.34 -25.03
N TRP A 85 15.07 -10.44 -24.69
CA TRP A 85 14.52 -11.42 -23.75
C TRP A 85 14.41 -10.88 -22.31
N LEU A 86 15.32 -9.99 -21.87
CA LEU A 86 15.23 -9.33 -20.57
C LEU A 86 14.07 -8.32 -20.55
N ALA A 87 13.85 -7.60 -21.66
CA ALA A 87 12.70 -6.70 -21.81
C ALA A 87 11.37 -7.48 -21.75
N SER A 88 11.32 -8.68 -22.34
CA SER A 88 10.15 -9.56 -22.25
C SER A 88 9.90 -10.01 -20.82
N ILE A 89 10.91 -10.48 -20.09
CA ILE A 89 10.78 -10.85 -18.67
C ILE A 89 10.26 -9.68 -17.83
N ARG A 90 10.79 -8.48 -18.05
CA ARG A 90 10.28 -7.26 -17.36
C ARG A 90 8.78 -7.07 -17.60
N SER A 91 8.36 -7.12 -18.85
CA SER A 91 6.96 -6.94 -19.24
C SER A 91 6.06 -8.01 -18.63
N ASP A 92 6.50 -9.26 -18.69
CA ASP A 92 5.73 -10.40 -18.19
C ASP A 92 5.56 -10.35 -16.67
N VAL A 93 6.64 -10.06 -15.92
CA VAL A 93 6.58 -9.91 -14.46
C VAL A 93 5.72 -8.71 -14.07
N ALA A 94 5.89 -7.56 -14.72
CA ALA A 94 5.07 -6.39 -14.44
C ALA A 94 3.59 -6.66 -14.71
N SER A 95 3.26 -7.28 -15.85
CA SER A 95 1.90 -7.67 -16.22
C SER A 95 1.31 -8.71 -15.25
N PHE A 96 2.10 -9.70 -14.86
CA PHE A 96 1.68 -10.71 -13.88
C PHE A 96 1.34 -10.05 -12.54
N VAL A 97 2.21 -9.21 -12.02
CA VAL A 97 1.96 -8.54 -10.74
C VAL A 97 0.74 -7.63 -10.83
N THR A 98 0.64 -6.80 -11.85
CA THR A 98 -0.45 -5.82 -11.97
C THR A 98 -1.79 -6.49 -12.28
N ASN A 99 -1.84 -7.38 -13.27
CA ASN A 99 -3.10 -7.94 -13.75
C ASN A 99 -3.57 -9.15 -12.93
N PHE A 100 -2.65 -9.98 -12.46
CA PHE A 100 -3.01 -11.19 -11.73
C PHE A 100 -2.95 -10.97 -10.22
N VAL A 101 -1.82 -10.50 -9.67
CA VAL A 101 -1.70 -10.32 -8.22
C VAL A 101 -2.63 -9.21 -7.75
N VAL A 102 -2.48 -8.00 -8.28
CA VAL A 102 -3.25 -6.83 -7.83
C VAL A 102 -4.67 -6.85 -8.39
N GLY A 103 -4.86 -7.25 -9.65
CA GLY A 103 -6.18 -7.24 -10.29
C GLY A 103 -7.10 -8.39 -9.87
N ARG A 104 -6.57 -9.52 -9.41
CA ARG A 104 -7.37 -10.70 -9.05
C ARG A 104 -7.14 -11.21 -7.63
N ILE A 105 -5.88 -11.44 -7.22
CA ILE A 105 -5.59 -12.01 -5.90
C ILE A 105 -5.96 -11.01 -4.80
N VAL A 106 -5.59 -9.75 -4.92
CA VAL A 106 -5.85 -8.72 -3.89
C VAL A 106 -7.35 -8.54 -3.61
N PRO A 107 -8.23 -8.33 -4.60
CA PRO A 107 -9.67 -8.24 -4.35
C PRO A 107 -10.25 -9.51 -3.72
N THR A 108 -9.79 -10.69 -4.17
CA THR A 108 -10.24 -11.98 -3.63
C THR A 108 -9.83 -12.13 -2.16
N LEU A 109 -8.59 -11.79 -1.80
CA LEU A 109 -8.13 -11.80 -0.41
C LEU A 109 -8.87 -10.77 0.44
N ALA A 110 -9.12 -9.57 -0.10
CA ALA A 110 -9.89 -8.55 0.60
C ALA A 110 -11.32 -9.03 0.87
N ALA A 111 -12.00 -9.62 -0.12
CA ALA A 111 -13.31 -10.22 0.06
C ALA A 111 -13.29 -11.35 1.09
N PHE A 112 -12.27 -12.22 1.06
CA PHE A 112 -12.09 -13.25 2.08
C PHE A 112 -11.96 -12.65 3.49
N PHE A 113 -11.19 -11.58 3.67
CA PHE A 113 -11.04 -10.93 4.97
C PHE A 113 -12.32 -10.23 5.42
N VAL A 114 -13.12 -9.68 4.51
CA VAL A 114 -14.46 -9.16 4.84
C VAL A 114 -15.38 -10.27 5.33
N LEU A 115 -15.44 -11.39 4.62
CA LEU A 115 -16.22 -12.57 5.06
C LEU A 115 -15.74 -13.08 6.41
N ARG A 116 -14.42 -13.14 6.62
CA ARG A 116 -13.85 -13.54 7.89
C ARG A 116 -14.21 -12.57 9.02
N ALA A 117 -14.23 -11.26 8.76
CA ALA A 117 -14.67 -10.27 9.75
C ALA A 117 -16.13 -10.49 10.17
N ILE A 118 -17.00 -10.88 9.24
CA ILE A 118 -18.39 -11.23 9.55
C ILE A 118 -18.45 -12.48 10.44
N LEU A 119 -17.66 -13.51 10.14
CA LEU A 119 -17.57 -14.72 10.93
C LEU A 119 -16.98 -14.46 12.31
N ASP A 120 -15.90 -13.68 12.41
CA ASP A 120 -15.28 -13.28 13.67
C ASP A 120 -16.32 -12.53 14.55
N THR A 121 -17.15 -11.68 13.95
CA THR A 121 -18.27 -11.01 14.63
C THR A 121 -19.31 -12.01 15.14
N ALA A 122 -19.67 -12.98 14.32
CA ALA A 122 -20.67 -13.99 14.66
C ALA A 122 -20.18 -14.92 15.78
N SER A 123 -18.87 -15.27 15.80
CA SER A 123 -18.24 -16.10 16.83
C SER A 123 -17.87 -15.33 18.12
N GLY A 124 -18.00 -14.01 18.12
CA GLY A 124 -17.64 -13.18 19.29
C GLY A 124 -16.18 -12.75 19.34
N GLU A 125 -15.42 -13.06 18.31
CA GLU A 125 -14.06 -12.57 18.14
C GLU A 125 -14.03 -11.12 17.66
N HIS A 126 -12.87 -10.47 17.75
CA HIS A 126 -12.72 -9.08 17.29
C HIS A 126 -12.55 -9.01 15.76
N PRO A 127 -13.50 -8.43 15.01
CA PRO A 127 -13.42 -8.37 13.54
C PRO A 127 -12.44 -7.32 13.01
N LEU A 128 -11.98 -6.38 13.86
CA LEU A 128 -11.15 -5.24 13.46
C LEU A 128 -9.90 -5.62 12.66
N PRO A 129 -9.10 -6.63 13.05
CA PRO A 129 -7.90 -6.99 12.28
C PRO A 129 -8.21 -7.43 10.86
N SER A 130 -9.30 -8.16 10.66
CA SER A 130 -9.75 -8.62 9.35
C SER A 130 -10.26 -7.46 8.48
N ILE A 131 -10.98 -6.50 9.08
CA ILE A 131 -11.48 -5.30 8.40
C ILE A 131 -10.31 -4.41 7.96
N ILE A 132 -9.37 -4.13 8.86
CA ILE A 132 -8.21 -3.28 8.56
C ILE A 132 -7.35 -3.90 7.45
N ALA A 133 -7.12 -5.21 7.50
CA ALA A 133 -6.39 -5.92 6.45
C ALA A 133 -7.11 -5.87 5.10
N ALA A 134 -8.43 -6.03 5.07
CA ALA A 134 -9.22 -5.92 3.84
C ALA A 134 -9.12 -4.52 3.22
N ILE A 135 -9.27 -3.47 4.04
CA ILE A 135 -9.16 -2.07 3.60
C ILE A 135 -7.76 -1.78 3.08
N PHE A 136 -6.73 -2.23 3.79
CA PHE A 136 -5.34 -2.05 3.38
C PHE A 136 -5.07 -2.71 2.03
N LEU A 137 -5.56 -3.94 1.81
CA LEU A 137 -5.42 -4.62 0.53
C LEU A 137 -6.13 -3.89 -0.60
N LEU A 138 -7.37 -3.44 -0.40
CA LEU A 138 -8.11 -2.68 -1.40
C LEU A 138 -7.44 -1.33 -1.72
N ALA A 139 -6.82 -0.71 -0.73
CA ALA A 139 -6.09 0.54 -0.91
C ALA A 139 -4.74 0.36 -1.61
N THR A 140 -4.16 -0.84 -1.64
CA THR A 140 -2.81 -1.09 -2.15
C THR A 140 -2.61 -0.62 -3.58
N GLN A 141 -3.53 -0.93 -4.49
CA GLN A 141 -3.42 -0.52 -5.89
C GLN A 141 -3.52 1.00 -6.06
N THR A 142 -4.46 1.62 -5.35
CA THR A 142 -4.68 3.07 -5.43
C THR A 142 -3.48 3.82 -4.86
N THR A 143 -2.96 3.36 -3.72
CA THR A 143 -1.75 3.90 -3.10
C THR A 143 -0.54 3.78 -4.03
N PHE A 144 -0.38 2.63 -4.68
CA PHE A 144 0.71 2.41 -5.63
C PHE A 144 0.62 3.32 -6.84
N ASN A 145 -0.55 3.44 -7.46
CA ASN A 145 -0.76 4.33 -8.61
C ASN A 145 -0.49 5.79 -8.24
N LEU A 146 -0.89 6.18 -7.03
CA LEU A 146 -0.66 7.50 -6.50
C LEU A 146 0.84 7.78 -6.37
N ILE A 147 1.59 6.87 -5.75
CA ILE A 147 3.04 7.00 -5.60
C ILE A 147 3.76 7.02 -6.96
N GLN A 148 3.35 6.19 -7.92
CA GLN A 148 3.93 6.20 -9.26
C GLN A 148 3.72 7.52 -9.99
N ASN A 149 2.55 8.12 -9.89
CA ASN A 149 2.25 9.39 -10.53
C ASN A 149 3.12 10.54 -9.98
N TYR A 150 3.51 10.49 -8.70
CA TYR A 150 4.39 11.49 -8.09
C TYR A 150 5.87 11.31 -8.41
N ASN A 151 6.31 10.09 -8.69
CA ASN A 151 7.72 9.82 -9.02
C ASN A 151 8.17 10.42 -10.37
N THR A 152 7.24 10.98 -11.14
CA THR A 152 7.53 11.66 -12.42
C THR A 152 7.74 13.17 -12.29
N GLN A 153 7.54 13.77 -11.11
CA GLN A 153 7.70 15.21 -10.88
C GLN A 153 8.82 15.52 -9.87
N THR A 154 9.79 16.30 -10.33
CA THR A 154 11.16 16.31 -9.79
C THR A 154 11.48 17.26 -8.64
N GLN A 155 10.56 18.03 -8.04
CA GLN A 155 11.00 19.09 -7.14
C GLN A 155 10.49 19.09 -5.68
N TYR A 156 9.38 18.40 -5.36
CA TYR A 156 8.86 18.33 -3.98
C TYR A 156 8.24 16.98 -3.63
N ALA A 157 8.73 15.91 -4.23
CA ALA A 157 8.11 14.59 -4.29
C ALA A 157 7.69 13.98 -2.93
N THR A 158 8.42 14.24 -1.84
CA THR A 158 8.13 13.63 -0.54
C THR A 158 6.98 14.32 0.19
N ALA A 159 6.89 15.65 0.15
CA ALA A 159 5.81 16.39 0.80
C ALA A 159 4.48 16.17 0.05
N ASP A 160 4.52 16.24 -1.29
CA ASP A 160 3.35 16.04 -2.13
C ASP A 160 2.82 14.60 -2.09
N VAL A 161 3.72 13.61 -1.99
CA VAL A 161 3.35 12.19 -1.78
C VAL A 161 2.67 11.99 -0.44
N LEU A 162 3.21 12.59 0.63
CA LEU A 162 2.62 12.52 1.96
C LEU A 162 1.25 13.20 2.02
N ASP A 163 1.12 14.36 1.40
CA ASP A 163 -0.14 15.10 1.35
C ASP A 163 -1.20 14.35 0.54
N SER A 164 -0.85 13.83 -0.61
CA SER A 164 -1.76 13.01 -1.42
C SER A 164 -2.10 11.68 -0.79
N LEU A 165 -1.12 11.03 -0.12
CA LEU A 165 -1.38 9.81 0.64
C LEU A 165 -2.37 10.10 1.78
N TRP A 166 -2.17 11.22 2.48
CA TRP A 166 -3.05 11.66 3.55
C TRP A 166 -4.44 12.04 3.02
N ASN A 167 -4.51 12.77 1.92
CA ASN A 167 -5.76 13.12 1.24
C ASN A 167 -6.53 11.88 0.81
N HIS A 168 -5.85 10.88 0.27
CA HIS A 168 -6.48 9.61 -0.10
C HIS A 168 -6.95 8.84 1.15
N PHE A 169 -6.13 8.81 2.20
CA PHE A 169 -6.45 8.12 3.44
C PHE A 169 -7.66 8.76 4.13
N ALA A 170 -7.61 10.08 4.34
CA ALA A 170 -8.68 10.83 5.01
C ALA A 170 -9.94 10.98 4.14
N GLY A 171 -9.77 11.13 2.82
CA GLY A 171 -10.88 11.38 1.90
C GLY A 171 -11.60 10.11 1.42
N THR A 172 -10.92 8.98 1.33
CA THR A 172 -11.46 7.75 0.74
C THR A 172 -11.48 6.59 1.72
N ILE A 173 -10.34 6.29 2.36
CA ILE A 173 -10.21 5.09 3.20
C ILE A 173 -10.99 5.24 4.51
N MET A 174 -10.87 6.37 5.20
CA MET A 174 -11.55 6.59 6.48
C MET A 174 -13.08 6.55 6.38
N PRO A 175 -13.76 7.15 5.38
CA PRO A 175 -15.20 7.01 5.21
C PRO A 175 -15.62 5.55 4.96
N ILE A 176 -14.89 4.81 4.13
CA ILE A 176 -15.17 3.39 3.88
C ILE A 176 -15.03 2.57 5.17
N ALA A 177 -13.96 2.80 5.93
CA ALA A 177 -13.75 2.15 7.22
C ALA A 177 -14.85 2.49 8.23
N ALA A 178 -15.34 3.73 8.24
CA ALA A 178 -16.46 4.16 9.08
C ALA A 178 -17.75 3.42 8.71
N VAL A 179 -18.06 3.29 7.43
CA VAL A 179 -19.24 2.50 6.96
C VAL A 179 -19.12 1.05 7.38
N LEU A 180 -17.96 0.42 7.21
CA LEU A 180 -17.74 -0.96 7.65
C LEU A 180 -17.86 -1.12 9.18
N ALA A 181 -17.37 -0.15 9.94
CA ALA A 181 -17.55 -0.15 11.39
C ALA A 181 -19.03 0.00 11.79
N LEU A 182 -19.83 0.81 11.07
CA LEU A 182 -21.28 0.90 11.28
C LEU A 182 -21.98 -0.40 10.96
N VAL A 183 -21.65 -1.03 9.84
CA VAL A 183 -22.20 -2.37 9.49
C VAL A 183 -21.87 -3.38 10.59
N GLY A 184 -20.63 -3.39 11.07
CA GLY A 184 -20.23 -4.24 12.20
C GLY A 184 -21.00 -3.90 13.49
N ALA A 185 -21.29 -2.61 13.75
CA ALA A 185 -22.10 -2.21 14.89
C ALA A 185 -23.55 -2.72 14.79
N ILE A 186 -24.16 -2.66 13.60
CA ILE A 186 -25.51 -3.18 13.35
C ILE A 186 -25.55 -4.69 13.57
N LEU A 187 -24.57 -5.43 13.07
CA LEU A 187 -24.46 -6.87 13.27
C LEU A 187 -24.29 -7.23 14.76
N ASN A 188 -23.46 -6.48 15.49
CA ASN A 188 -23.30 -6.69 16.93
C ASN A 188 -24.59 -6.35 17.70
N PHE A 189 -25.30 -5.29 17.31
CA PHE A 189 -26.60 -4.98 17.88
C PHE A 189 -27.63 -6.13 17.66
N ALA A 190 -27.71 -6.63 16.43
CA ALA A 190 -28.61 -7.75 16.09
C ALA A 190 -28.27 -9.04 16.88
N THR A 191 -26.99 -9.26 17.20
CA THR A 191 -26.51 -10.43 17.97
C THR A 191 -26.44 -10.16 19.48
N ARG A 192 -26.97 -9.04 19.96
CA ARG A 192 -26.96 -8.61 21.38
C ARG A 192 -25.55 -8.49 21.98
N LYS A 193 -24.55 -8.15 21.15
CA LYS A 193 -23.17 -7.91 21.58
C LYS A 193 -22.90 -6.41 21.77
N PRO A 194 -21.84 -6.04 22.50
CA PRO A 194 -21.50 -4.62 22.72
C PRO A 194 -21.12 -3.95 21.38
N PHE A 195 -21.98 -3.08 20.89
CA PHE A 195 -21.85 -2.38 19.61
C PHE A 195 -21.31 -0.94 19.74
N MET A 196 -21.38 -0.35 20.94
CA MET A 196 -21.03 1.06 21.15
C MET A 196 -19.59 1.42 20.79
N ARG A 197 -18.64 0.47 20.94
CA ARG A 197 -17.25 0.68 20.56
C ARG A 197 -17.09 0.87 19.03
N LEU A 198 -17.81 0.10 18.24
CA LEU A 198 -17.79 0.20 16.79
C LEU A 198 -18.46 1.47 16.30
N VAL A 199 -19.55 1.90 16.97
CA VAL A 199 -20.18 3.20 16.70
C VAL A 199 -19.22 4.34 17.01
N ALA A 200 -18.53 4.31 18.14
CA ALA A 200 -17.55 5.32 18.51
C ALA A 200 -16.37 5.39 17.50
N VAL A 201 -15.87 4.24 17.05
CA VAL A 201 -14.82 4.17 16.03
C VAL A 201 -15.32 4.75 14.70
N ALA A 202 -16.54 4.40 14.27
CA ALA A 202 -17.12 4.92 13.04
C ALA A 202 -17.25 6.45 13.10
N LEU A 203 -17.78 6.99 14.21
CA LEU A 203 -17.89 8.44 14.40
C LEU A 203 -16.53 9.12 14.43
N ALA A 204 -15.53 8.55 15.10
CA ALA A 204 -14.18 9.10 15.12
C ALA A 204 -13.57 9.18 13.71
N LEU A 205 -13.70 8.12 12.90
CA LEU A 205 -13.23 8.10 11.51
C LEU A 205 -13.95 9.13 10.63
N LEU A 206 -15.26 9.29 10.79
CA LEU A 206 -16.03 10.31 10.07
C LEU A 206 -15.63 11.72 10.50
N CYS A 207 -15.40 11.95 11.79
CA CYS A 207 -14.93 13.24 12.30
C CYS A 207 -13.57 13.62 11.71
N VAL A 208 -12.60 12.69 11.68
CA VAL A 208 -11.29 12.95 11.09
C VAL A 208 -11.41 13.27 9.60
N SER A 209 -12.21 12.49 8.85
CA SER A 209 -12.47 12.74 7.43
C SER A 209 -13.17 14.09 7.21
N GLY A 210 -14.13 14.44 8.04
CA GLY A 210 -14.87 15.71 7.97
C GLY A 210 -13.96 16.91 8.24
N VAL A 211 -13.17 16.86 9.32
CA VAL A 211 -12.19 17.91 9.67
C VAL A 211 -11.18 18.08 8.54
N TRP A 212 -10.69 16.99 7.97
CA TRP A 212 -9.75 17.08 6.85
C TRP A 212 -10.34 17.77 5.63
N LYS A 213 -11.56 17.42 5.22
CA LYS A 213 -12.26 18.12 4.13
C LYS A 213 -12.47 19.61 4.42
N LEU A 214 -12.74 19.96 5.67
CA LEU A 214 -12.88 21.34 6.09
C LEU A 214 -11.56 22.10 5.97
N VAL A 215 -10.45 21.50 6.40
CA VAL A 215 -9.10 22.08 6.25
C VAL A 215 -8.79 22.31 4.77
N LEU A 216 -9.03 21.33 3.90
CA LEU A 216 -8.81 21.47 2.46
C LEU A 216 -9.64 22.60 1.84
N SER A 217 -10.91 22.75 2.28
CA SER A 217 -11.78 23.84 1.80
C SER A 217 -11.34 25.23 2.28
N MET A 218 -10.56 25.30 3.35
CA MET A 218 -9.98 26.56 3.85
C MET A 218 -8.65 26.92 3.17
N MET A 219 -7.99 25.93 2.54
CA MET A 219 -6.71 26.12 1.83
C MET A 219 -6.90 26.40 0.33
N SER A 220 -8.08 26.15 -0.21
CA SER A 220 -8.46 26.43 -1.60
C SER A 220 -9.03 27.83 -1.75
#